data_85de4e16c82d37ff4340b09f086fa0ef
#
_entry.id   85de4e16c82d37ff4340b09f086fa0ef
#
_cell.length_a   1.000
_cell.length_b   1.000
_cell.length_c   1.000
_cell.angle_alpha   90.00
_cell.angle_beta   90.00
_cell.angle_gamma   90.00
#
_symmetry.space_group_name_H-M   'P 1'
#
loop_
_entity.id
_entity.type
_entity.pdbx_description
1 polymer ?
#
loop_
_entity_poly.entity_id
_entity_poly.type
_entity_poly.pdbx_seq_one_letter_code
_entity_poly.pdbx_strand_id
1 'polypeptide(L)'
;MPLNLGEEDRRKLFDPERGAAPLLDMVSAYVFRMASTGMRLGLFELFREGSCTAAEAAARLDVDERGIGLLLHGLAAGGYLQRDGERYSIDPVAEKFLLSDPGAVEMMTFYDTLLVHQWADLETSVRSGTPPRDYFRWLSEHPDTLRQFQRMLSEGARQLGDKVVELAALPDTARRMLDLGGGHGIYAAAFCNRHPELHATLFDLPDALEAGREMLADAGLEGRVDFLGGDMLRDDFGSGYDAVLLASVVHCLGPEDNARLLGRVRDALNPGGVVIVSEQVVEGRPNDSILRQAFLQMFSLNLFHLMGGQLYSRETIAGWLTGSGFEPPVLNPVAESSFTLFAARRADG
;
A
#
# COMPACT_ATOMS: atom_id res chain seq x y z
N MET A 1 -11.38 12.99 13.20
CA MET A 1 -12.61 12.17 13.34
C MET A 1 -13.53 12.54 12.21
N PRO A 2 -14.18 11.59 11.56
CA PRO A 2 -14.98 11.87 10.36
C PRO A 2 -16.31 12.61 10.61
N LEU A 3 -16.50 13.19 11.78
CA LEU A 3 -17.65 14.01 12.12
C LEU A 3 -17.26 15.10 13.13
N ASN A 4 -17.77 16.30 12.92
CA ASN A 4 -17.61 17.41 13.86
C ASN A 4 -18.63 17.25 15.02
N LEU A 5 -18.34 16.26 15.89
CA LEU A 5 -19.22 15.88 17.01
C LEU A 5 -18.98 16.76 18.24
N GLY A 6 -20.03 17.30 18.82
CA GLY A 6 -20.02 17.89 20.15
C GLY A 6 -19.69 16.84 21.23
N GLU A 7 -19.35 17.30 22.45
CA GLU A 7 -18.97 16.40 23.55
C GLU A 7 -20.12 15.44 23.96
N GLU A 8 -21.35 15.93 23.96
CA GLU A 8 -22.54 15.13 24.27
C GLU A 8 -22.79 14.04 23.21
N ASP A 9 -22.62 14.37 21.91
CA ASP A 9 -22.78 13.41 20.82
C ASP A 9 -21.69 12.35 20.85
N ARG A 10 -20.43 12.74 21.13
CA ARG A 10 -19.33 11.78 21.33
C ARG A 10 -19.66 10.79 22.44
N ARG A 11 -20.13 11.30 23.60
CA ARG A 11 -20.50 10.44 24.73
C ARG A 11 -21.65 9.49 24.40
N LYS A 12 -22.67 9.94 23.65
CA LYS A 12 -23.80 9.10 23.25
C LYS A 12 -23.41 8.04 22.21
N LEU A 13 -22.57 8.40 21.23
CA LEU A 13 -22.17 7.53 20.13
C LEU A 13 -21.14 6.48 20.52
N PHE A 14 -20.27 6.82 21.48
CA PHE A 14 -19.24 5.91 21.99
C PHE A 14 -19.59 5.31 23.37
N ASP A 15 -20.84 5.38 23.76
CA ASP A 15 -21.34 4.71 24.96
C ASP A 15 -21.25 3.18 24.77
N PRO A 16 -20.52 2.47 25.64
CA PRO A 16 -20.34 1.01 25.50
C PRO A 16 -21.66 0.22 25.54
N GLU A 17 -22.71 0.77 26.17
CA GLU A 17 -24.02 0.12 26.27
C GLU A 17 -24.90 0.36 25.02
N ARG A 18 -24.60 1.38 24.23
CA ARG A 18 -25.40 1.74 23.05
C ARG A 18 -24.74 1.36 21.73
N GLY A 19 -23.44 1.06 21.74
CA GLY A 19 -22.65 0.65 20.59
C GLY A 19 -22.48 1.74 19.52
N ALA A 20 -21.52 1.55 18.63
CA ALA A 20 -21.44 2.33 17.41
C ALA A 20 -22.63 1.97 16.53
N ALA A 21 -23.54 2.92 16.33
CA ALA A 21 -24.71 2.66 15.51
C ALA A 21 -24.29 2.39 14.05
N PRO A 22 -24.89 1.45 13.34
CA PRO A 22 -24.67 1.22 11.91
C PRO A 22 -24.83 2.50 11.06
N LEU A 23 -25.56 3.49 11.60
CA LEU A 23 -25.69 4.82 11.00
C LEU A 23 -24.35 5.55 10.91
N LEU A 24 -23.42 5.39 11.87
CA LEU A 24 -22.08 6.00 11.78
C LEU A 24 -21.26 5.41 10.65
N ASP A 25 -21.34 4.11 10.43
CA ASP A 25 -20.62 3.45 9.33
C ASP A 25 -21.15 3.97 7.99
N MET A 26 -22.48 4.09 7.86
CA MET A 26 -23.11 4.65 6.66
C MET A 26 -22.67 6.11 6.44
N VAL A 27 -22.74 6.96 7.48
CA VAL A 27 -22.32 8.38 7.38
C VAL A 27 -20.84 8.47 7.06
N SER A 28 -19.99 7.64 7.66
CA SER A 28 -18.55 7.62 7.40
C SER A 28 -18.25 7.25 5.94
N ALA A 29 -19.00 6.32 5.35
CA ALA A 29 -18.87 5.98 3.92
C ALA A 29 -19.21 7.18 3.01
N TYR A 30 -20.27 7.93 3.31
CA TYR A 30 -20.59 9.15 2.57
C TYR A 30 -19.51 10.24 2.74
N VAL A 31 -19.03 10.45 3.96
CA VAL A 31 -17.99 11.44 4.24
C VAL A 31 -16.70 11.08 3.50
N PHE A 32 -16.32 9.82 3.47
CA PHE A 32 -15.17 9.33 2.71
C PHE A 32 -15.33 9.61 1.22
N ARG A 33 -16.51 9.34 0.64
CA ARG A 33 -16.81 9.65 -0.77
C ARG A 33 -16.78 11.15 -1.07
N MET A 34 -17.29 11.99 -0.18
CA MET A 34 -17.22 13.44 -0.32
C MET A 34 -15.77 13.94 -0.30
N ALA A 35 -14.94 13.44 0.62
CA ALA A 35 -13.53 13.80 0.71
C ALA A 35 -12.77 13.37 -0.56
N SER A 36 -12.95 12.14 -1.01
CA SER A 36 -12.33 11.62 -2.25
C SER A 36 -12.78 12.42 -3.48
N THR A 37 -14.04 12.84 -3.54
CA THR A 37 -14.54 13.72 -4.60
C THR A 37 -13.87 15.09 -4.55
N GLY A 38 -13.74 15.68 -3.36
CA GLY A 38 -13.03 16.95 -3.17
C GLY A 38 -11.57 16.89 -3.61
N MET A 39 -10.88 15.78 -3.31
CA MET A 39 -9.49 15.56 -3.77
C MET A 39 -9.41 15.50 -5.30
N ARG A 40 -10.28 14.72 -5.95
CA ARG A 40 -10.30 14.61 -7.42
C ARG A 40 -10.62 15.92 -8.13
N LEU A 41 -11.44 16.77 -7.51
CA LEU A 41 -11.75 18.11 -8.03
C LEU A 41 -10.63 19.13 -7.78
N GLY A 42 -9.62 18.82 -6.97
CA GLY A 42 -8.61 19.77 -6.54
C GLY A 42 -9.15 20.80 -5.51
N LEU A 43 -10.29 20.50 -4.87
CA LEU A 43 -10.96 21.44 -3.95
C LEU A 43 -10.06 21.85 -2.78
N PHE A 44 -9.34 20.90 -2.18
CA PHE A 44 -8.52 21.17 -1.00
C PHE A 44 -7.33 22.10 -1.31
N GLU A 45 -6.78 22.07 -2.54
CA GLU A 45 -5.70 22.94 -2.96
C GLU A 45 -6.09 24.43 -2.93
N LEU A 46 -7.39 24.74 -3.11
CA LEU A 46 -7.87 26.12 -3.03
C LEU A 46 -7.60 26.74 -1.65
N PHE A 47 -7.60 25.93 -0.60
CA PHE A 47 -7.44 26.39 0.78
C PHE A 47 -5.99 26.72 1.15
N ARG A 48 -4.99 26.42 0.30
CA ARG A 48 -3.62 26.93 0.48
C ARG A 48 -3.55 28.46 0.45
N GLU A 49 -4.49 29.08 -0.25
CA GLU A 49 -4.59 30.55 -0.36
C GLU A 49 -5.53 31.17 0.67
N GLY A 50 -6.10 30.37 1.56
CA GLY A 50 -7.02 30.80 2.61
C GLY A 50 -8.46 30.32 2.39
N SER A 51 -9.42 31.00 3.04
CA SER A 51 -10.83 30.61 2.96
C SER A 51 -11.48 31.03 1.64
N CYS A 52 -12.47 30.29 1.18
CA CYS A 52 -13.29 30.63 0.00
C CYS A 52 -14.79 30.40 0.25
N THR A 53 -15.62 31.07 -0.56
CA THR A 53 -17.07 30.83 -0.65
C THR A 53 -17.38 29.73 -1.68
N ALA A 54 -18.63 29.26 -1.72
CA ALA A 54 -19.06 28.31 -2.75
C ALA A 54 -18.95 28.90 -4.17
N ALA A 55 -19.31 30.16 -4.36
CA ALA A 55 -19.21 30.85 -5.64
C ALA A 55 -17.73 30.97 -6.10
N GLU A 56 -16.81 31.35 -5.18
CA GLU A 56 -15.37 31.43 -5.47
C GLU A 56 -14.80 30.04 -5.83
N ALA A 57 -15.18 28.98 -5.11
CA ALA A 57 -14.76 27.62 -5.41
C ALA A 57 -15.30 27.12 -6.75
N ALA A 58 -16.59 27.37 -7.04
CA ALA A 58 -17.22 27.02 -8.31
C ALA A 58 -16.51 27.65 -9.50
N ALA A 59 -16.22 28.95 -9.42
CA ALA A 59 -15.52 29.68 -10.48
C ALA A 59 -14.08 29.19 -10.71
N ARG A 60 -13.35 28.82 -9.64
CA ARG A 60 -11.95 28.37 -9.72
C ARG A 60 -11.82 26.92 -10.22
N LEU A 61 -12.80 26.06 -9.91
CA LEU A 61 -12.80 24.65 -10.28
C LEU A 61 -13.59 24.34 -11.55
N ASP A 62 -14.26 25.36 -12.13
CA ASP A 62 -15.16 25.22 -13.29
C ASP A 62 -16.25 24.15 -13.05
N VAL A 63 -16.95 24.27 -11.90
CA VAL A 63 -18.01 23.36 -11.47
C VAL A 63 -19.29 24.12 -11.09
N ASP A 64 -20.40 23.38 -10.99
CA ASP A 64 -21.69 23.95 -10.56
C ASP A 64 -21.63 24.49 -9.12
N GLU A 65 -22.09 25.75 -8.91
CA GLU A 65 -22.04 26.44 -7.62
C GLU A 65 -22.89 25.72 -6.55
N ARG A 66 -24.08 25.24 -6.93
CA ARG A 66 -24.95 24.52 -5.99
C ARG A 66 -24.33 23.17 -5.60
N GLY A 67 -23.75 22.44 -6.57
CA GLY A 67 -23.08 21.18 -6.34
C GLY A 67 -21.91 21.29 -5.40
N ILE A 68 -21.01 22.26 -5.68
CA ILE A 68 -19.84 22.47 -4.81
C ILE A 68 -20.25 23.01 -3.44
N GLY A 69 -21.27 23.85 -3.36
CA GLY A 69 -21.81 24.36 -2.10
C GLY A 69 -22.31 23.23 -1.18
N LEU A 70 -23.04 22.25 -1.72
CA LEU A 70 -23.49 21.08 -0.98
C LEU A 70 -22.31 20.19 -0.54
N LEU A 71 -21.29 20.03 -1.39
CA LEU A 71 -20.06 19.30 -1.04
C LEU A 71 -19.31 19.99 0.10
N LEU A 72 -19.13 21.31 0.05
CA LEU A 72 -18.50 22.10 1.11
C LEU A 72 -19.25 21.99 2.44
N HIS A 73 -20.60 22.04 2.42
CA HIS A 73 -21.41 21.82 3.61
C HIS A 73 -21.19 20.41 4.20
N GLY A 74 -21.23 19.38 3.35
CA GLY A 74 -21.00 18.00 3.76
C GLY A 74 -19.60 17.78 4.36
N LEU A 75 -18.57 18.36 3.73
CA LEU A 75 -17.18 18.27 4.21
C LEU A 75 -16.98 19.03 5.54
N ALA A 76 -17.67 20.16 5.74
CA ALA A 76 -17.65 20.87 7.02
C ALA A 76 -18.32 20.05 8.13
N ALA A 77 -19.48 19.45 7.86
CA ALA A 77 -20.13 18.52 8.79
C ALA A 77 -19.27 17.29 9.08
N GLY A 78 -18.54 16.80 8.07
CA GLY A 78 -17.61 15.68 8.17
C GLY A 78 -16.28 16.00 8.87
N GLY A 79 -16.03 17.25 9.23
CA GLY A 79 -14.83 17.68 9.95
C GLY A 79 -13.56 17.83 9.09
N TYR A 80 -13.71 17.92 7.76
CA TYR A 80 -12.63 18.24 6.84
C TYR A 80 -12.45 19.76 6.65
N LEU A 81 -13.54 20.51 6.79
CA LEU A 81 -13.56 21.95 6.65
C LEU A 81 -14.12 22.61 7.91
N GLN A 82 -13.71 23.83 8.16
CA GLN A 82 -14.36 24.75 9.08
C GLN A 82 -15.23 25.73 8.29
N ARG A 83 -16.34 26.18 8.88
CA ARG A 83 -17.25 27.14 8.26
C ARG A 83 -17.43 28.36 9.14
N ASP A 84 -17.24 29.53 8.55
CA ASP A 84 -17.56 30.83 9.14
C ASP A 84 -18.46 31.62 8.19
N GLY A 85 -19.73 31.71 8.53
CA GLY A 85 -20.76 32.33 7.66
C GLY A 85 -20.87 31.61 6.32
N GLU A 86 -20.51 32.28 5.23
CA GLU A 86 -20.49 31.74 3.86
C GLU A 86 -19.11 31.25 3.41
N ARG A 87 -18.07 31.42 4.25
CA ARG A 87 -16.71 31.05 3.92
C ARG A 87 -16.32 29.71 4.56
N TYR A 88 -15.50 28.97 3.82
CA TYR A 88 -14.94 27.67 4.24
C TYR A 88 -13.43 27.77 4.29
N SER A 89 -12.82 27.12 5.24
CA SER A 89 -11.37 26.90 5.34
C SER A 89 -11.10 25.45 5.67
N ILE A 90 -9.90 24.96 5.36
CA ILE A 90 -9.52 23.59 5.71
C ILE A 90 -9.35 23.45 7.23
N ASP A 91 -9.81 22.31 7.78
CA ASP A 91 -9.52 21.97 9.18
C ASP A 91 -8.03 21.66 9.36
N PRO A 92 -7.35 22.11 10.43
CA PRO A 92 -5.91 21.91 10.61
C PRO A 92 -5.48 20.43 10.60
N VAL A 93 -6.34 19.51 11.05
CA VAL A 93 -6.03 18.07 10.99
C VAL A 93 -6.14 17.57 9.55
N ALA A 94 -7.18 17.99 8.82
CA ALA A 94 -7.34 17.65 7.41
C ALA A 94 -6.22 18.26 6.56
N GLU A 95 -5.78 19.48 6.84
CA GLU A 95 -4.66 20.15 6.17
C GLU A 95 -3.38 19.32 6.22
N LYS A 96 -3.06 18.80 7.41
CA LYS A 96 -1.88 17.96 7.62
C LYS A 96 -1.89 16.72 6.73
N PHE A 97 -3.03 16.07 6.53
CA PHE A 97 -3.15 14.85 5.73
C PHE A 97 -3.35 15.12 4.24
N LEU A 98 -4.10 16.17 3.89
CA LEU A 98 -4.51 16.38 2.49
C LEU A 98 -3.61 17.34 1.73
N LEU A 99 -2.91 18.24 2.41
CA LEU A 99 -2.05 19.25 1.78
C LEU A 99 -0.55 19.04 2.08
N SER A 100 -0.21 18.26 3.09
CA SER A 100 1.18 18.06 3.51
C SER A 100 1.65 16.61 3.36
N ASP A 101 0.75 15.66 3.05
CA ASP A 101 1.05 14.25 2.88
C ASP A 101 0.50 13.72 1.54
N PRO A 102 1.28 13.79 0.45
CA PRO A 102 0.87 13.26 -0.86
C PRO A 102 0.50 11.77 -0.84
N GLY A 103 1.16 10.98 -0.01
CA GLY A 103 0.88 9.55 0.13
C GLY A 103 -0.52 9.29 0.71
N ALA A 104 -0.98 10.12 1.65
CA ALA A 104 -2.34 10.01 2.18
C ALA A 104 -3.41 10.28 1.11
N VAL A 105 -3.19 11.27 0.23
CA VAL A 105 -4.11 11.58 -0.87
C VAL A 105 -4.16 10.44 -1.89
N GLU A 106 -3.00 9.93 -2.33
CA GLU A 106 -2.93 8.80 -3.26
C GLU A 106 -3.61 7.55 -2.67
N MET A 107 -3.34 7.25 -1.40
CA MET A 107 -3.98 6.14 -0.69
C MET A 107 -5.50 6.29 -0.64
N MET A 108 -6.02 7.45 -0.20
CA MET A 108 -7.47 7.66 -0.07
C MET A 108 -8.18 7.58 -1.41
N THR A 109 -7.64 8.18 -2.46
CA THR A 109 -8.25 8.17 -3.80
C THR A 109 -8.18 6.78 -4.43
N PHE A 110 -7.12 6.03 -4.19
CA PHE A 110 -7.00 4.65 -4.63
C PHE A 110 -8.01 3.73 -3.92
N TYR A 111 -8.12 3.81 -2.58
CA TYR A 111 -9.12 3.02 -1.83
C TYR A 111 -10.55 3.38 -2.22
N ASP A 112 -10.84 4.63 -2.55
CA ASP A 112 -12.13 5.02 -3.09
C ASP A 112 -12.42 4.32 -4.42
N THR A 113 -11.44 4.23 -5.31
CA THR A 113 -11.55 3.48 -6.58
C THR A 113 -11.80 1.99 -6.32
N LEU A 114 -11.11 1.38 -5.36
CA LEU A 114 -11.35 -0.02 -4.99
C LEU A 114 -12.75 -0.25 -4.44
N LEU A 115 -13.23 0.62 -3.54
CA LEU A 115 -14.57 0.49 -2.95
C LEU A 115 -15.67 0.56 -4.02
N VAL A 116 -15.49 1.41 -5.04
CA VAL A 116 -16.47 1.56 -6.12
C VAL A 116 -16.46 0.39 -7.09
N HIS A 117 -15.27 -0.07 -7.50
CA HIS A 117 -15.12 -0.98 -8.64
C HIS A 117 -14.88 -2.44 -8.25
N GLN A 118 -14.42 -2.69 -7.03
CA GLN A 118 -14.07 -4.04 -6.58
C GLN A 118 -14.98 -4.53 -5.44
N TRP A 119 -15.12 -3.77 -4.37
CA TRP A 119 -15.81 -4.21 -3.16
C TRP A 119 -17.32 -4.44 -3.33
N ALA A 120 -17.94 -4.01 -4.42
CA ALA A 120 -19.29 -4.39 -4.77
C ALA A 120 -19.50 -5.92 -4.87
N ASP A 121 -18.45 -6.66 -5.22
CA ASP A 121 -18.48 -8.11 -5.41
C ASP A 121 -17.96 -8.90 -4.19
N LEU A 122 -17.78 -8.26 -3.01
CA LEU A 122 -17.23 -8.89 -1.81
C LEU A 122 -18.01 -10.15 -1.38
N GLU A 123 -19.35 -10.11 -1.48
CA GLU A 123 -20.19 -11.28 -1.15
C GLU A 123 -19.81 -12.50 -2.01
N THR A 124 -19.52 -12.29 -3.29
CA THR A 124 -19.09 -13.35 -4.21
C THR A 124 -17.81 -14.02 -3.70
N SER A 125 -16.79 -13.24 -3.33
CA SER A 125 -15.55 -13.79 -2.80
C SER A 125 -15.74 -14.57 -1.50
N VAL A 126 -16.55 -14.04 -0.59
CA VAL A 126 -16.82 -14.71 0.68
C VAL A 126 -17.56 -16.05 0.46
N ARG A 127 -18.47 -16.12 -0.53
CA ARG A 127 -19.18 -17.35 -0.86
C ARG A 127 -18.34 -18.37 -1.60
N SER A 128 -17.49 -17.92 -2.53
CA SER A 128 -16.70 -18.82 -3.39
C SER A 128 -15.37 -19.24 -2.78
N GLY A 129 -14.83 -18.44 -1.84
CA GLY A 129 -13.46 -18.63 -1.31
C GLY A 129 -12.37 -18.15 -2.28
N THR A 130 -12.72 -17.44 -3.36
CA THR A 130 -11.79 -16.97 -4.40
C THR A 130 -12.11 -15.54 -4.83
N PRO A 131 -11.13 -14.77 -5.36
CA PRO A 131 -11.40 -13.48 -5.97
C PRO A 131 -12.43 -13.58 -7.10
N PRO A 132 -13.31 -12.58 -7.29
CA PRO A 132 -14.35 -12.62 -8.32
C PRO A 132 -13.77 -12.38 -9.73
N ARG A 133 -12.55 -11.85 -9.81
CA ARG A 133 -11.82 -11.55 -11.06
C ARG A 133 -10.32 -11.54 -10.80
N ASP A 134 -9.55 -11.60 -11.88
CA ASP A 134 -8.10 -11.38 -11.85
C ASP A 134 -7.83 -9.87 -11.66
N TYR A 135 -7.33 -9.50 -10.47
CA TYR A 135 -7.08 -8.12 -10.07
C TYR A 135 -5.97 -7.44 -10.89
N PHE A 136 -4.86 -8.15 -11.14
CA PHE A 136 -3.74 -7.58 -11.89
C PHE A 136 -4.09 -7.38 -13.35
N ARG A 137 -4.85 -8.29 -13.94
CA ARG A 137 -5.43 -8.11 -15.28
C ARG A 137 -6.37 -6.91 -15.32
N TRP A 138 -7.23 -6.76 -14.30
CA TRP A 138 -8.10 -5.58 -14.21
C TRP A 138 -7.29 -4.28 -14.13
N LEU A 139 -6.19 -4.25 -13.37
CA LEU A 139 -5.28 -3.09 -13.32
C LEU A 139 -4.66 -2.79 -14.69
N SER A 140 -4.21 -3.81 -15.43
CA SER A 140 -3.67 -3.65 -16.79
C SER A 140 -4.70 -3.05 -17.77
N GLU A 141 -5.97 -3.40 -17.61
CA GLU A 141 -7.07 -2.84 -18.40
C GLU A 141 -7.45 -1.40 -17.97
N HIS A 142 -6.90 -0.90 -16.83
CA HIS A 142 -7.14 0.43 -16.25
C HIS A 142 -5.82 1.16 -15.94
N PRO A 143 -5.09 1.63 -16.96
CA PRO A 143 -3.71 2.13 -16.80
C PRO A 143 -3.58 3.33 -15.86
N ASP A 144 -4.60 4.20 -15.75
CA ASP A 144 -4.59 5.31 -14.78
C ASP A 144 -4.65 4.80 -13.34
N THR A 145 -5.45 3.78 -13.08
CA THR A 145 -5.56 3.13 -11.77
C THR A 145 -4.27 2.36 -11.45
N LEU A 146 -3.68 1.70 -12.43
CA LEU A 146 -2.37 1.03 -12.26
C LEU A 146 -1.29 2.04 -11.88
N ARG A 147 -1.19 3.18 -12.57
CA ARG A 147 -0.24 4.25 -12.22
C ARG A 147 -0.49 4.80 -10.81
N GLN A 148 -1.76 5.00 -10.43
CA GLN A 148 -2.12 5.41 -9.07
C GLN A 148 -1.70 4.38 -8.03
N PHE A 149 -1.94 3.09 -8.29
CA PHE A 149 -1.51 1.98 -7.44
C PHE A 149 0.01 1.97 -7.23
N GLN A 150 0.77 2.09 -8.32
CA GLN A 150 2.24 2.13 -8.27
C GLN A 150 2.76 3.37 -7.51
N ARG A 151 2.16 4.56 -7.68
CA ARG A 151 2.51 5.76 -6.92
C ARG A 151 2.25 5.57 -5.43
N MET A 152 1.09 5.05 -5.06
CA MET A 152 0.75 4.77 -3.66
C MET A 152 1.76 3.81 -3.02
N LEU A 153 2.13 2.72 -3.69
CA LEU A 153 3.12 1.76 -3.20
C LEU A 153 4.51 2.38 -3.11
N SER A 154 4.91 3.17 -4.10
CA SER A 154 6.23 3.81 -4.14
C SER A 154 6.44 4.79 -3.00
N GLU A 155 5.39 5.49 -2.55
CA GLU A 155 5.48 6.40 -1.43
C GLU A 155 5.79 5.65 -0.11
N GLY A 156 5.12 4.53 0.13
CA GLY A 156 5.45 3.65 1.25
C GLY A 156 6.89 3.10 1.17
N ALA A 157 7.33 2.73 -0.04
CA ALA A 157 8.68 2.24 -0.25
C ALA A 157 9.75 3.31 -0.03
N ARG A 158 9.50 4.59 -0.39
CA ARG A 158 10.43 5.71 -0.08
C ARG A 158 10.61 5.91 1.41
N GLN A 159 9.55 5.74 2.19
CA GLN A 159 9.61 5.89 3.65
C GLN A 159 10.32 4.72 4.34
N LEU A 160 10.25 3.52 3.77
CA LEU A 160 10.78 2.30 4.38
C LEU A 160 12.09 1.81 3.76
N GLY A 161 12.45 2.26 2.55
CA GLY A 161 13.54 1.70 1.76
C GLY A 161 14.88 1.63 2.48
N ASP A 162 15.34 2.76 3.03
CA ASP A 162 16.61 2.82 3.77
C ASP A 162 16.62 1.88 4.98
N LYS A 163 15.48 1.77 5.67
CA LYS A 163 15.35 0.88 6.82
C LYS A 163 15.33 -0.59 6.42
N VAL A 164 14.69 -0.92 5.33
CA VAL A 164 14.70 -2.28 4.77
C VAL A 164 16.13 -2.67 4.38
N VAL A 165 16.88 -1.79 3.70
CA VAL A 165 18.27 -2.01 3.32
C VAL A 165 19.16 -2.21 4.55
N GLU A 166 19.02 -1.37 5.58
CA GLU A 166 19.78 -1.49 6.84
C GLU A 166 19.51 -2.85 7.53
N LEU A 167 18.24 -3.23 7.66
CA LEU A 167 17.83 -4.44 8.36
C LEU A 167 18.12 -5.72 7.57
N ALA A 168 18.16 -5.64 6.24
CA ALA A 168 18.51 -6.77 5.37
C ALA A 168 19.97 -7.21 5.55
N ALA A 169 20.84 -6.30 5.98
CA ALA A 169 22.26 -6.54 6.26
C ALA A 169 22.96 -7.32 5.13
N LEU A 170 22.70 -6.92 3.87
CA LEU A 170 23.28 -7.56 2.69
C LEU A 170 24.81 -7.44 2.75
N PRO A 171 25.57 -8.52 2.50
CA PRO A 171 27.02 -8.45 2.54
C PRO A 171 27.57 -7.55 1.40
N ASP A 172 28.65 -6.82 1.66
CA ASP A 172 29.31 -5.94 0.67
C ASP A 172 29.86 -6.70 -0.56
N THR A 173 29.96 -8.02 -0.44
CA THR A 173 30.33 -8.92 -1.55
C THR A 173 29.20 -9.25 -2.49
N ALA A 174 27.94 -8.90 -2.16
CA ALA A 174 26.81 -9.13 -3.05
C ALA A 174 26.95 -8.31 -4.34
N ARG A 175 26.66 -8.93 -5.46
CA ARG A 175 26.77 -8.33 -6.80
C ARG A 175 25.46 -8.37 -7.58
N ARG A 176 24.63 -9.37 -7.33
CA ARG A 176 23.39 -9.59 -8.09
C ARG A 176 22.20 -9.77 -7.16
N MET A 177 21.19 -8.95 -7.35
CA MET A 177 19.95 -8.99 -6.60
C MET A 177 18.76 -9.15 -7.55
N LEU A 178 17.75 -9.91 -7.13
CA LEU A 178 16.44 -9.94 -7.75
C LEU A 178 15.44 -9.22 -6.83
N ASP A 179 14.72 -8.23 -7.37
CA ASP A 179 13.55 -7.61 -6.73
C ASP A 179 12.31 -8.22 -7.39
N LEU A 180 11.74 -9.24 -6.74
CA LEU A 180 10.68 -10.08 -7.28
C LEU A 180 9.31 -9.52 -6.89
N GLY A 181 8.53 -9.07 -7.89
CA GLY A 181 7.33 -8.28 -7.67
C GLY A 181 7.65 -6.82 -7.33
N GLY A 182 8.79 -6.32 -7.85
CA GLY A 182 9.36 -5.01 -7.47
C GLY A 182 8.64 -3.79 -8.04
N GLY A 183 7.74 -3.94 -8.98
CA GLY A 183 6.87 -2.92 -9.58
C GLY A 183 7.56 -1.57 -9.83
N HIS A 184 7.39 -0.65 -8.87
CA HIS A 184 7.94 0.71 -8.90
C HIS A 184 9.48 0.81 -8.78
N GLY A 185 10.19 -0.24 -8.37
CA GLY A 185 11.65 -0.31 -8.30
C GLY A 185 12.33 0.50 -7.18
N ILE A 186 11.60 1.16 -6.31
CA ILE A 186 12.18 2.03 -5.25
C ILE A 186 13.06 1.25 -4.28
N TYR A 187 12.68 0.02 -3.93
CA TYR A 187 13.54 -0.84 -3.09
C TYR A 187 14.82 -1.23 -3.80
N ALA A 188 14.74 -1.68 -5.07
CA ALA A 188 15.93 -1.98 -5.87
C ALA A 188 16.87 -0.77 -5.94
N ALA A 189 16.33 0.43 -6.13
CA ALA A 189 17.11 1.67 -6.12
C ALA A 189 17.79 1.92 -4.76
N ALA A 190 17.09 1.74 -3.64
CA ALA A 190 17.65 1.91 -2.31
C ALA A 190 18.82 0.93 -2.06
N PHE A 191 18.68 -0.34 -2.44
CA PHE A 191 19.76 -1.33 -2.35
C PHE A 191 20.96 -0.96 -3.25
N CYS A 192 20.72 -0.59 -4.50
CA CYS A 192 21.78 -0.17 -5.42
C CYS A 192 22.52 1.08 -4.92
N ASN A 193 21.83 2.06 -4.37
CA ASN A 193 22.46 3.25 -3.79
C ASN A 193 23.35 2.93 -2.60
N ARG A 194 22.94 1.99 -1.75
CA ARG A 194 23.71 1.57 -0.56
C ARG A 194 24.90 0.68 -0.93
N HIS A 195 24.79 -0.13 -1.99
CA HIS A 195 25.79 -1.08 -2.46
C HIS A 195 26.23 -0.74 -3.89
N PRO A 196 27.30 0.06 -4.10
CA PRO A 196 27.70 0.58 -5.42
C PRO A 196 27.98 -0.49 -6.48
N GLU A 197 28.41 -1.68 -6.08
CA GLU A 197 28.73 -2.79 -6.97
C GLU A 197 27.53 -3.73 -7.24
N LEU A 198 26.35 -3.44 -6.64
CA LEU A 198 25.15 -4.27 -6.79
C LEU A 198 24.42 -3.94 -8.08
N HIS A 199 24.06 -4.98 -8.82
CA HIS A 199 23.12 -4.93 -9.97
C HIS A 199 21.82 -5.60 -9.57
N ALA A 200 20.70 -4.92 -9.78
CA ALA A 200 19.36 -5.43 -9.50
C ALA A 200 18.66 -5.84 -10.79
N THR A 201 17.98 -6.98 -10.77
CA THR A 201 16.96 -7.35 -11.74
C THR A 201 15.61 -7.09 -11.11
N LEU A 202 14.82 -6.21 -11.71
CA LEU A 202 13.44 -5.94 -11.32
C LEU A 202 12.54 -6.88 -12.13
N PHE A 203 11.86 -7.80 -11.46
CA PHE A 203 10.93 -8.73 -12.09
C PHE A 203 9.51 -8.44 -11.66
N ASP A 204 8.64 -8.18 -12.63
CA ASP A 204 7.20 -7.98 -12.39
C ASP A 204 6.42 -8.17 -13.68
N LEU A 205 5.09 -8.04 -13.63
CA LEU A 205 4.25 -7.98 -14.82
C LEU A 205 4.67 -6.81 -15.72
N PRO A 206 4.64 -6.99 -17.06
CA PRO A 206 5.15 -5.98 -17.99
C PRO A 206 4.61 -4.55 -17.76
N ASP A 207 3.30 -4.42 -17.49
CA ASP A 207 2.67 -3.11 -17.29
C ASP A 207 3.12 -2.45 -15.96
N ALA A 208 3.42 -3.24 -14.91
CA ALA A 208 3.97 -2.73 -13.67
C ALA A 208 5.40 -2.20 -13.86
N LEU A 209 6.19 -2.87 -14.70
CA LEU A 209 7.56 -2.45 -15.02
C LEU A 209 7.65 -1.14 -15.81
N GLU A 210 6.62 -0.76 -16.56
CA GLU A 210 6.58 0.54 -17.23
C GLU A 210 6.58 1.68 -16.20
N ALA A 211 5.76 1.57 -15.17
CA ALA A 211 5.76 2.53 -14.06
C ALA A 211 7.13 2.56 -13.33
N GLY A 212 7.75 1.39 -13.14
CA GLY A 212 9.10 1.29 -12.57
C GLY A 212 10.16 2.02 -13.40
N ARG A 213 10.13 1.86 -14.72
CA ARG A 213 11.05 2.59 -15.63
C ARG A 213 10.86 4.10 -15.51
N GLU A 214 9.62 4.58 -15.53
CA GLU A 214 9.32 6.01 -15.37
C GLU A 214 9.83 6.54 -14.02
N MET A 215 9.60 5.81 -12.92
CA MET A 215 9.97 6.22 -11.57
C MET A 215 11.48 6.20 -11.31
N LEU A 216 12.22 5.35 -12.03
CA LEU A 216 13.67 5.24 -11.92
C LEU A 216 14.44 6.03 -13.00
N ALA A 217 13.77 6.69 -13.95
CA ALA A 217 14.40 7.38 -15.07
C ALA A 217 15.48 8.38 -14.62
N ASP A 218 15.24 9.11 -13.51
CA ASP A 218 16.15 10.13 -12.98
C ASP A 218 16.94 9.65 -11.74
N ALA A 219 16.94 8.34 -11.47
CA ALA A 219 17.57 7.80 -10.26
C ALA A 219 19.11 7.66 -10.38
N GLY A 220 19.71 7.87 -11.55
CA GLY A 220 21.14 7.69 -11.77
C GLY A 220 21.61 6.24 -11.69
N LEU A 221 20.73 5.29 -12.03
CA LEU A 221 20.97 3.85 -11.94
C LEU A 221 21.04 3.17 -13.30
N GLU A 222 21.34 3.92 -14.36
CA GLU A 222 21.49 3.39 -15.72
C GLU A 222 22.54 2.27 -15.73
N GLY A 223 22.18 1.12 -16.31
CA GLY A 223 23.05 -0.05 -16.38
C GLY A 223 23.25 -0.80 -15.05
N ARG A 224 22.52 -0.42 -13.99
CA ARG A 224 22.54 -1.11 -12.70
C ARG A 224 21.19 -1.74 -12.31
N VAL A 225 20.12 -1.41 -13.02
CA VAL A 225 18.80 -2.01 -12.86
C VAL A 225 18.32 -2.52 -14.20
N ASP A 226 18.13 -3.83 -14.30
CA ASP A 226 17.53 -4.51 -15.44
C ASP A 226 16.05 -4.78 -15.16
N PHE A 227 15.24 -4.82 -16.21
CA PHE A 227 13.80 -5.05 -16.14
C PHE A 227 13.44 -6.32 -16.89
N LEU A 228 12.88 -7.29 -16.19
CA LEU A 228 12.47 -8.59 -16.72
C LEU A 228 10.97 -8.81 -16.46
N GLY A 229 10.16 -8.83 -17.53
CA GLY A 229 8.70 -9.01 -17.42
C GLY A 229 8.30 -10.47 -17.38
N GLY A 230 7.33 -10.81 -16.48
CA GLY A 230 6.77 -12.14 -16.40
C GLY A 230 5.86 -12.35 -15.18
N ASP A 231 5.22 -13.54 -15.16
CA ASP A 231 4.46 -14.04 -14.01
C ASP A 231 5.41 -14.85 -13.08
N MET A 232 5.62 -14.36 -11.86
CA MET A 232 6.55 -14.97 -10.89
C MET A 232 6.22 -16.42 -10.53
N LEU A 233 5.00 -16.87 -10.74
CA LEU A 233 4.58 -18.25 -10.48
C LEU A 233 4.84 -19.19 -11.66
N ARG A 234 5.04 -18.67 -12.87
CA ARG A 234 5.11 -19.44 -14.13
C ARG A 234 6.40 -19.22 -14.90
N ASP A 235 6.79 -17.95 -15.10
CA ASP A 235 7.89 -17.59 -15.97
C ASP A 235 9.23 -17.66 -15.25
N ASP A 236 10.31 -17.79 -16.02
CA ASP A 236 11.67 -17.86 -15.49
C ASP A 236 12.17 -16.44 -15.15
N PHE A 237 12.56 -16.22 -13.91
CA PHE A 237 13.17 -14.98 -13.46
C PHE A 237 14.71 -15.08 -13.32
N GLY A 238 15.29 -16.15 -13.82
CA GLY A 238 16.75 -16.38 -13.85
C GLY A 238 17.29 -16.96 -12.54
N SER A 239 18.63 -16.98 -12.43
CA SER A 239 19.33 -17.55 -11.29
C SER A 239 20.71 -16.90 -11.08
N GLY A 240 21.41 -17.33 -10.03
CA GLY A 240 22.73 -16.80 -9.68
C GLY A 240 22.65 -15.46 -8.96
N TYR A 241 21.62 -15.26 -8.17
CA TYR A 241 21.45 -14.09 -7.32
C TYR A 241 22.10 -14.31 -5.95
N ASP A 242 22.71 -13.25 -5.41
CA ASP A 242 23.22 -13.21 -4.05
C ASP A 242 22.13 -12.83 -3.05
N ALA A 243 21.11 -12.11 -3.53
CA ALA A 243 19.92 -11.75 -2.77
C ALA A 243 18.66 -11.78 -3.62
N VAL A 244 17.54 -12.16 -3.01
CA VAL A 244 16.19 -12.00 -3.57
C VAL A 244 15.33 -11.25 -2.57
N LEU A 245 14.72 -10.14 -2.99
CA LEU A 245 13.75 -9.37 -2.22
C LEU A 245 12.33 -9.73 -2.67
N LEU A 246 11.45 -9.94 -1.69
CA LEU A 246 9.99 -9.98 -1.83
C LEU A 246 9.41 -8.92 -0.89
N ALA A 247 9.06 -7.76 -1.41
CA ALA A 247 8.47 -6.67 -0.62
C ALA A 247 6.98 -6.55 -0.95
N SER A 248 6.11 -6.87 0.00
CA SER A 248 4.64 -6.86 -0.17
C SER A 248 4.15 -7.81 -1.27
N VAL A 249 4.76 -8.98 -1.37
CA VAL A 249 4.46 -10.03 -2.37
C VAL A 249 3.74 -11.21 -1.73
N VAL A 250 4.25 -11.69 -0.60
CA VAL A 250 3.75 -12.92 0.04
C VAL A 250 2.28 -12.82 0.41
N HIS A 251 1.82 -11.65 0.80
CA HIS A 251 0.43 -11.40 1.13
C HIS A 251 -0.53 -11.40 -0.09
N CYS A 252 -0.01 -11.32 -1.31
CA CYS A 252 -0.81 -11.40 -2.53
C CYS A 252 -1.21 -12.85 -2.89
N LEU A 253 -0.53 -13.83 -2.34
CA LEU A 253 -0.60 -15.23 -2.75
C LEU A 253 -1.22 -16.11 -1.67
N GLY A 254 -1.88 -17.19 -2.10
CA GLY A 254 -2.32 -18.26 -1.20
C GLY A 254 -1.15 -19.09 -0.64
N PRO A 255 -1.40 -19.93 0.40
CA PRO A 255 -0.33 -20.70 1.07
C PRO A 255 0.46 -21.62 0.14
N GLU A 256 -0.21 -22.30 -0.79
CA GLU A 256 0.42 -23.25 -1.73
C GLU A 256 1.32 -22.52 -2.73
N ASP A 257 0.86 -21.37 -3.24
CA ASP A 257 1.62 -20.54 -4.18
C ASP A 257 2.83 -19.92 -3.49
N ASN A 258 2.72 -19.48 -2.24
CA ASN A 258 3.83 -18.99 -1.44
C ASN A 258 4.91 -20.07 -1.26
N ALA A 259 4.53 -21.29 -0.88
CA ALA A 259 5.48 -22.39 -0.73
C ALA A 259 6.18 -22.71 -2.06
N ARG A 260 5.44 -22.72 -3.18
CA ARG A 260 6.00 -22.95 -4.52
C ARG A 260 6.95 -21.83 -4.94
N LEU A 261 6.56 -20.56 -4.72
CA LEU A 261 7.38 -19.40 -5.04
C LEU A 261 8.70 -19.41 -4.26
N LEU A 262 8.64 -19.64 -2.95
CA LEU A 262 9.85 -19.70 -2.12
C LEU A 262 10.80 -20.84 -2.50
N GLY A 263 10.28 -21.98 -2.97
CA GLY A 263 11.11 -23.04 -3.57
C GLY A 263 11.85 -22.56 -4.82
N ARG A 264 11.17 -21.84 -5.72
CA ARG A 264 11.78 -21.24 -6.91
C ARG A 264 12.83 -20.18 -6.55
N VAL A 265 12.53 -19.34 -5.55
CA VAL A 265 13.47 -18.33 -5.02
C VAL A 265 14.73 -18.98 -4.49
N ARG A 266 14.60 -20.06 -3.71
CA ARG A 266 15.76 -20.84 -3.24
C ARG A 266 16.64 -21.31 -4.41
N ASP A 267 16.02 -21.85 -5.46
CA ASP A 267 16.75 -22.39 -6.61
C ASP A 267 17.44 -21.28 -7.45
N ALA A 268 16.91 -20.08 -7.43
CA ALA A 268 17.50 -18.90 -8.09
C ALA A 268 18.69 -18.28 -7.33
N LEU A 269 18.78 -18.49 -6.03
CA LEU A 269 19.87 -17.98 -5.21
C LEU A 269 21.17 -18.78 -5.38
N ASN A 270 22.30 -18.12 -5.29
CA ASN A 270 23.60 -18.74 -5.09
C ASN A 270 23.66 -19.51 -3.77
N PRO A 271 24.55 -20.50 -3.60
CA PRO A 271 24.83 -21.08 -2.30
C PRO A 271 25.20 -19.99 -1.27
N GLY A 272 24.56 -20.01 -0.08
CA GLY A 272 24.71 -18.96 0.94
C GLY A 272 24.04 -17.62 0.61
N GLY A 273 23.37 -17.50 -0.52
CA GLY A 273 22.56 -16.32 -0.87
C GLY A 273 21.41 -16.10 0.10
N VAL A 274 20.86 -14.91 0.15
CA VAL A 274 19.85 -14.49 1.14
C VAL A 274 18.51 -14.17 0.48
N VAL A 275 17.41 -14.70 1.05
CA VAL A 275 16.06 -14.19 0.76
C VAL A 275 15.67 -13.17 1.81
N ILE A 276 15.09 -12.07 1.36
CA ILE A 276 14.61 -10.96 2.16
C ILE A 276 13.12 -10.81 1.88
N VAL A 277 12.29 -11.04 2.90
CA VAL A 277 10.84 -10.86 2.80
C VAL A 277 10.46 -9.68 3.70
N SER A 278 9.89 -8.64 3.11
CA SER A 278 9.37 -7.46 3.83
C SER A 278 7.85 -7.44 3.76
N GLU A 279 7.18 -7.75 4.90
CA GLU A 279 5.73 -7.95 4.93
C GLU A 279 5.05 -7.30 6.13
N GLN A 280 3.83 -6.86 5.89
CA GLN A 280 2.91 -6.61 6.99
C GLN A 280 2.44 -7.93 7.58
N VAL A 281 2.43 -8.03 8.90
CA VAL A 281 2.03 -9.26 9.61
C VAL A 281 0.72 -9.06 10.34
N VAL A 282 -0.10 -10.11 10.43
CA VAL A 282 -1.45 -10.05 11.01
C VAL A 282 -1.46 -9.69 12.50
N GLU A 283 -0.41 -10.05 13.23
CA GLU A 283 -0.30 -9.75 14.67
C GLU A 283 -0.11 -8.27 14.96
N GLY A 284 0.34 -7.49 13.97
CA GLY A 284 0.72 -6.10 14.20
C GLY A 284 1.87 -5.96 15.20
N ARG A 285 1.78 -4.95 16.07
CA ARG A 285 2.76 -4.70 17.14
C ARG A 285 2.11 -4.81 18.51
N PRO A 286 2.90 -5.14 19.53
CA PRO A 286 2.48 -4.90 20.91
C PRO A 286 2.12 -3.42 21.09
N ASN A 287 0.94 -3.14 21.66
CA ASN A 287 0.41 -1.78 21.87
C ASN A 287 -0.08 -1.02 20.62
N ASP A 288 -0.29 -1.68 19.49
CA ASP A 288 -1.02 -1.06 18.39
C ASP A 288 -2.40 -0.59 18.82
N SER A 289 -2.82 0.58 18.34
CA SER A 289 -4.17 1.09 18.60
C SER A 289 -5.24 0.13 18.04
N ILE A 290 -6.42 0.14 18.62
CA ILE A 290 -7.58 -0.63 18.12
C ILE A 290 -7.84 -0.30 16.64
N LEU A 291 -7.69 0.96 16.24
CA LEU A 291 -7.87 1.38 14.85
C LEU A 291 -6.85 0.69 13.92
N ARG A 292 -5.60 0.59 14.35
CA ARG A 292 -4.56 -0.08 13.56
C ARG A 292 -4.80 -1.58 13.45
N GLN A 293 -5.19 -2.22 14.55
CA GLN A 293 -5.57 -3.64 14.54
C GLN A 293 -6.77 -3.89 13.61
N ALA A 294 -7.80 -3.06 13.68
CA ALA A 294 -8.95 -3.14 12.78
C ALA A 294 -8.53 -2.95 11.32
N PHE A 295 -7.64 -2.00 11.03
CA PHE A 295 -7.11 -1.79 9.67
C PHE A 295 -6.41 -3.04 9.15
N LEU A 296 -5.56 -3.71 9.93
CA LEU A 296 -4.88 -4.95 9.50
C LEU A 296 -5.89 -6.05 9.14
N GLN A 297 -6.96 -6.20 9.91
CA GLN A 297 -8.00 -7.20 9.62
C GLN A 297 -8.77 -6.85 8.33
N MET A 298 -9.17 -5.59 8.17
CA MET A 298 -9.81 -5.11 6.93
C MET A 298 -8.89 -5.26 5.72
N PHE A 299 -7.60 -4.94 5.88
CA PHE A 299 -6.61 -5.08 4.82
C PHE A 299 -6.40 -6.55 4.44
N SER A 300 -6.38 -7.46 5.42
CA SER A 300 -6.32 -8.91 5.15
C SER A 300 -7.52 -9.40 4.32
N LEU A 301 -8.74 -8.93 4.64
CA LEU A 301 -9.94 -9.24 3.84
C LEU A 301 -9.85 -8.63 2.42
N ASN A 302 -9.30 -7.41 2.31
CA ASN A 302 -9.09 -6.77 1.00
C ASN A 302 -8.14 -7.59 0.11
N LEU A 303 -7.03 -8.08 0.67
CA LEU A 303 -6.06 -8.93 -0.05
C LEU A 303 -6.72 -10.24 -0.53
N PHE A 304 -7.49 -10.89 0.35
CA PHE A 304 -8.26 -12.08 -0.01
C PHE A 304 -9.24 -11.80 -1.16
N HIS A 305 -10.00 -10.72 -1.05
CA HIS A 305 -11.01 -10.35 -2.03
C HIS A 305 -10.40 -10.01 -3.39
N LEU A 306 -9.27 -9.29 -3.42
CA LEU A 306 -8.64 -8.84 -4.66
C LEU A 306 -7.74 -9.92 -5.29
N MET A 307 -6.93 -10.62 -4.49
CA MET A 307 -5.79 -11.40 -4.96
C MET A 307 -5.79 -12.86 -4.47
N GLY A 308 -6.66 -13.23 -3.53
CA GLY A 308 -6.72 -14.57 -2.95
C GLY A 308 -5.69 -14.84 -1.84
N GLY A 309 -4.87 -13.84 -1.51
CA GLY A 309 -3.93 -13.90 -0.40
C GLY A 309 -4.53 -13.32 0.90
N GLN A 310 -3.70 -13.01 1.86
CA GLN A 310 -4.09 -12.40 3.14
C GLN A 310 -2.85 -11.94 3.91
N LEU A 311 -3.01 -11.24 5.00
CA LEU A 311 -1.91 -11.05 5.95
C LEU A 311 -1.65 -12.37 6.70
N TYR A 312 -0.39 -12.76 6.74
CA TYR A 312 0.07 -13.98 7.41
C TYR A 312 0.78 -13.65 8.72
N SER A 313 0.84 -14.65 9.62
CA SER A 313 1.58 -14.53 10.87
C SER A 313 3.10 -14.65 10.64
N ARG A 314 3.88 -14.10 11.59
CA ARG A 314 5.35 -14.28 11.58
C ARG A 314 5.73 -15.75 11.57
N GLU A 315 5.04 -16.57 12.35
CA GLU A 315 5.25 -18.00 12.41
C GLU A 315 4.99 -18.68 11.07
N THR A 316 3.91 -18.30 10.37
CA THR A 316 3.55 -18.87 9.07
C THR A 316 4.62 -18.57 8.02
N ILE A 317 5.04 -17.28 7.90
CA ILE A 317 6.08 -16.89 6.92
C ILE A 317 7.42 -17.58 7.24
N ALA A 318 7.82 -17.60 8.50
CA ALA A 318 9.04 -18.29 8.93
C ALA A 318 8.97 -19.79 8.65
N GLY A 319 7.81 -20.41 8.87
CA GLY A 319 7.58 -21.82 8.54
C GLY A 319 7.70 -22.14 7.05
N TRP A 320 7.18 -21.25 6.19
CA TRP A 320 7.34 -21.41 4.74
C TRP A 320 8.81 -21.28 4.29
N LEU A 321 9.54 -20.32 4.84
CA LEU A 321 10.97 -20.17 4.55
C LEU A 321 11.75 -21.43 4.92
N THR A 322 11.60 -21.92 6.15
CA THR A 322 12.30 -23.15 6.59
C THR A 322 11.84 -24.37 5.80
N GLY A 323 10.55 -24.52 5.55
CA GLY A 323 9.98 -25.61 4.74
C GLY A 323 10.44 -25.60 3.28
N SER A 324 10.88 -24.45 2.76
CA SER A 324 11.42 -24.30 1.40
C SER A 324 12.94 -24.46 1.31
N GLY A 325 13.63 -24.83 2.41
CA GLY A 325 15.07 -25.08 2.43
C GLY A 325 15.93 -23.86 2.70
N PHE A 326 15.41 -22.90 3.44
CA PHE A 326 16.18 -21.80 4.02
C PHE A 326 16.51 -22.09 5.49
N GLU A 327 17.58 -21.49 5.99
CA GLU A 327 17.83 -21.43 7.42
C GLU A 327 16.69 -20.71 8.16
N PRO A 328 16.54 -20.89 9.48
CA PRO A 328 15.56 -20.14 10.25
C PRO A 328 15.77 -18.62 10.06
N PRO A 329 14.74 -17.87 9.68
CA PRO A 329 14.90 -16.44 9.38
C PRO A 329 15.22 -15.63 10.64
N VAL A 330 16.04 -14.59 10.46
CA VAL A 330 16.15 -13.49 11.42
C VAL A 330 14.99 -12.55 11.18
N LEU A 331 14.22 -12.24 12.23
CA LEU A 331 13.05 -11.38 12.18
C LEU A 331 13.38 -10.00 12.74
N ASN A 332 13.25 -8.99 11.91
CA ASN A 332 13.50 -7.59 12.29
C ASN A 332 12.20 -6.77 12.10
N PRO A 333 11.50 -6.39 13.19
CA PRO A 333 10.39 -5.45 13.08
C PRO A 333 10.87 -4.11 12.52
N VAL A 334 10.22 -3.61 11.47
CA VAL A 334 10.54 -2.29 10.90
C VAL A 334 9.94 -1.21 11.80
N ALA A 335 10.78 -0.36 12.37
CA ALA A 335 10.34 0.66 13.31
C ALA A 335 9.24 1.55 12.74
N GLU A 336 8.27 1.91 13.58
CA GLU A 336 7.11 2.78 13.25
C GLU A 336 6.19 2.30 12.12
N SER A 337 6.36 1.04 11.64
CA SER A 337 5.50 0.43 10.63
C SER A 337 4.88 -0.88 11.12
N SER A 338 3.94 -1.50 10.41
CA SER A 338 3.43 -2.85 10.68
C SER A 338 4.24 -3.94 9.98
N PHE A 339 5.33 -3.54 9.30
CA PHE A 339 6.18 -4.48 8.57
C PHE A 339 7.14 -5.23 9.50
N THR A 340 7.39 -6.47 9.14
CA THR A 340 8.49 -7.29 9.66
C THR A 340 9.35 -7.73 8.48
N LEU A 341 10.65 -7.58 8.61
CA LEU A 341 11.60 -8.09 7.64
C LEU A 341 12.09 -9.46 8.12
N PHE A 342 12.03 -10.42 7.23
CA PHE A 342 12.54 -11.78 7.40
C PHE A 342 13.76 -11.92 6.49
N ALA A 343 14.91 -12.21 7.05
CA ALA A 343 16.13 -12.50 6.30
C ALA A 343 16.57 -13.93 6.58
N ALA A 344 16.66 -14.76 5.53
CA ALA A 344 17.05 -16.15 5.66
C ALA A 344 18.09 -16.54 4.60
N ARG A 345 19.12 -17.30 4.97
CA ARG A 345 20.11 -17.81 4.03
C ARG A 345 19.60 -19.08 3.38
N ARG A 346 19.97 -19.29 2.11
CA ARG A 346 19.81 -20.59 1.46
C ARG A 346 20.65 -21.60 2.24
N ALA A 347 20.00 -22.64 2.77
CA ALA A 347 20.72 -23.73 3.45
C ALA A 347 21.63 -24.45 2.45
N ASP A 348 22.84 -24.76 2.89
CA ASP A 348 23.73 -25.66 2.16
C ASP A 348 23.10 -27.03 2.13
N GLY A 349 22.81 -27.58 0.93
CA GLY A 349 22.13 -28.84 0.72
C GLY A 349 23.06 -30.02 0.96
#